data_7834cc8dc1ae948f6c4d209ea8be8efb
#
_entry.id   7834cc8dc1ae948f6c4d209ea8be8efb
#
_cell.length_a   1.000
_cell.length_b   1.000
_cell.length_c   1.000
_cell.angle_alpha   90.00
_cell.angle_beta   90.00
_cell.angle_gamma   90.00
#
_symmetry.space_group_name_H-M   'P 1'
#
loop_
_entity.id
_entity.type
_entity.pdbx_description
1 polymer ?
#
loop_
_entity_poly.entity_id
_entity_poly.type
_entity_poly.pdbx_seq_one_letter_code
_entity_poly.pdbx_strand_id
1 'polypeptide(L)'
;MGRRLVQLGNDQGIAMMFSLVALVMLSILLVSLLNLGSRAVETTETIIKRTQSQAEAEGAIHVAIFNLVNNEFATKLNENGDKLQVKFGNQKIEVTINNACGRWDINEGDLNILDALLTELGSAEHTGFIEGIKKARAMPNGFQSTNQILSVPGLQAEIKQRLLNEVTLQCRSDAIDKFSASSTLRRAIKKFLDGYNKFPPQRIYSVAVSNAKGPGTYSSIHAYIEILENPEKPFKIIDWKVNE
;
A
#
# COMPACT_ATOMS: atom_id res chain seq x y z
N MET A 1 -73.07 63.90 -18.05
CA MET A 1 -72.71 62.49 -18.13
C MET A 1 -71.33 62.37 -18.76
N GLY A 2 -70.25 62.29 -17.97
CA GLY A 2 -68.85 62.18 -18.44
C GLY A 2 -68.42 60.76 -18.31
N ARG A 3 -68.13 60.08 -19.42
CA ARG A 3 -67.51 58.75 -19.47
C ARG A 3 -66.04 58.92 -19.16
N ARG A 4 -65.58 58.34 -18.05
CA ARG A 4 -64.19 58.12 -17.75
C ARG A 4 -63.70 56.94 -18.67
N LEU A 5 -62.87 57.24 -19.68
CA LEU A 5 -62.09 56.26 -20.40
C LEU A 5 -60.99 55.76 -19.46
N VAL A 6 -61.12 54.57 -18.99
CA VAL A 6 -60.08 53.89 -18.20
C VAL A 6 -58.89 53.63 -19.12
N GLN A 7 -57.75 54.22 -18.81
CA GLN A 7 -56.46 53.95 -19.46
C GLN A 7 -56.01 52.54 -19.12
N LEU A 8 -56.37 51.55 -19.91
CA LEU A 8 -55.98 50.15 -19.79
C LEU A 8 -54.70 49.78 -20.56
N GLY A 9 -53.95 50.80 -21.03
CA GLY A 9 -52.87 50.57 -22.01
C GLY A 9 -51.47 50.28 -21.39
N ASN A 10 -51.23 50.59 -20.09
CA ASN A 10 -49.88 50.54 -19.56
C ASN A 10 -49.61 49.31 -18.69
N ASP A 11 -50.63 48.63 -18.19
CA ASP A 11 -50.46 47.49 -17.26
C ASP A 11 -50.08 46.19 -17.97
N GLN A 12 -50.46 46.04 -19.23
CA GLN A 12 -50.12 44.85 -20.01
C GLN A 12 -48.63 44.77 -20.33
N GLY A 13 -47.96 45.89 -20.60
CA GLY A 13 -46.50 45.91 -20.85
C GLY A 13 -45.69 45.58 -19.62
N ILE A 14 -46.12 46.03 -18.45
CA ILE A 14 -45.46 45.76 -17.16
C ILE A 14 -45.62 44.28 -16.81
N ALA A 15 -46.80 43.69 -16.96
CA ALA A 15 -47.06 42.28 -16.69
C ALA A 15 -46.20 41.34 -17.61
N MET A 16 -46.05 41.72 -18.89
CA MET A 16 -45.21 40.96 -19.83
C MET A 16 -43.72 41.03 -19.45
N MET A 17 -43.26 42.19 -18.96
CA MET A 17 -41.89 42.37 -18.49
C MET A 17 -41.60 41.52 -17.23
N PHE A 18 -42.50 41.50 -16.26
CA PHE A 18 -42.38 40.68 -15.06
C PHE A 18 -42.41 39.18 -15.38
N SER A 19 -43.26 38.73 -16.33
CA SER A 19 -43.30 37.32 -16.74
C SER A 19 -42.00 36.87 -17.43
N LEU A 20 -41.41 37.77 -18.20
CA LEU A 20 -40.12 37.48 -18.89
C LEU A 20 -38.96 37.40 -17.90
N VAL A 21 -38.90 38.30 -16.93
CA VAL A 21 -37.89 38.26 -15.85
C VAL A 21 -38.05 36.99 -14.99
N ALA A 22 -39.30 36.66 -14.61
CA ALA A 22 -39.57 35.41 -13.87
C ALA A 22 -39.12 34.16 -14.64
N LEU A 23 -39.36 34.11 -15.96
CA LEU A 23 -38.98 33.00 -16.81
C LEU A 23 -37.45 32.86 -16.91
N VAL A 24 -36.73 33.97 -17.03
CA VAL A 24 -35.25 33.98 -17.01
C VAL A 24 -34.72 33.50 -15.67
N MET A 25 -35.24 33.98 -14.55
CA MET A 25 -34.84 33.53 -13.20
C MET A 25 -35.09 32.02 -13.02
N LEU A 26 -36.24 31.53 -13.48
CA LEU A 26 -36.58 30.12 -13.42
C LEU A 26 -35.63 29.26 -14.26
N SER A 27 -35.26 29.75 -15.43
CA SER A 27 -34.26 29.07 -16.30
C SER A 27 -32.90 28.97 -15.67
N ILE A 28 -32.41 30.04 -14.98
CA ILE A 28 -31.15 30.04 -14.29
C ILE A 28 -31.17 29.04 -13.12
N LEU A 29 -32.25 29.00 -12.35
CA LEU A 29 -32.43 28.02 -11.27
C LEU A 29 -32.43 26.59 -11.78
N LEU A 30 -33.13 26.34 -12.89
CA LEU A 30 -33.17 25.00 -13.50
C LEU A 30 -31.79 24.53 -13.96
N VAL A 31 -31.02 25.40 -14.65
CA VAL A 31 -29.65 25.09 -15.06
C VAL A 31 -28.75 24.82 -13.86
N SER A 32 -28.89 25.59 -12.78
CA SER A 32 -28.14 25.39 -11.55
C SER A 32 -28.44 24.04 -10.89
N LEU A 33 -29.72 23.65 -10.83
CA LEU A 33 -30.14 22.35 -10.28
C LEU A 33 -29.63 21.18 -11.14
N LEU A 34 -29.68 21.30 -12.47
CA LEU A 34 -29.16 20.28 -13.38
C LEU A 34 -27.64 20.10 -13.22
N ASN A 35 -26.89 21.19 -13.06
CA ASN A 35 -25.44 21.14 -12.82
C ASN A 35 -25.10 20.50 -11.47
N LEU A 36 -25.87 20.78 -10.42
CA LEU A 36 -25.70 20.13 -9.11
C LEU A 36 -26.01 18.63 -9.19
N GLY A 37 -27.08 18.25 -9.89
CA GLY A 37 -27.44 16.85 -10.11
C GLY A 37 -26.38 16.08 -10.87
N SER A 38 -25.84 16.64 -11.95
CA SER A 38 -24.78 15.97 -12.74
C SER A 38 -23.50 15.78 -11.95
N ARG A 39 -23.09 16.75 -11.14
CA ARG A 39 -21.93 16.60 -10.23
C ARG A 39 -22.14 15.54 -9.15
N ALA A 40 -23.35 15.46 -8.60
CA ALA A 40 -23.69 14.44 -7.61
C ALA A 40 -23.60 13.02 -8.21
N VAL A 41 -24.07 12.82 -9.44
CA VAL A 41 -23.98 11.55 -10.15
C VAL A 41 -22.52 11.18 -10.41
N GLU A 42 -21.70 12.10 -10.93
CA GLU A 42 -20.27 11.87 -11.19
C GLU A 42 -19.50 11.51 -9.90
N THR A 43 -19.77 12.22 -8.80
CA THR A 43 -19.18 11.91 -7.50
C THR A 43 -19.60 10.53 -7.02
N THR A 44 -20.88 10.18 -7.16
CA THR A 44 -21.41 8.87 -6.75
C THR A 44 -20.79 7.74 -7.59
N GLU A 45 -20.68 7.90 -8.91
CA GLU A 45 -19.99 6.91 -9.76
C GLU A 45 -18.53 6.71 -9.35
N THR A 46 -17.84 7.80 -9.03
CA THR A 46 -16.43 7.73 -8.58
C THR A 46 -16.32 6.94 -7.26
N ILE A 47 -17.19 7.20 -6.29
CA ILE A 47 -17.24 6.48 -5.02
C ILE A 47 -17.53 5.00 -5.24
N ILE A 48 -18.52 4.66 -6.08
CA ILE A 48 -18.88 3.28 -6.39
C ILE A 48 -17.69 2.55 -7.03
N LYS A 49 -17.05 3.14 -8.04
CA LYS A 49 -15.89 2.54 -8.72
C LYS A 49 -14.73 2.35 -7.74
N ARG A 50 -14.52 3.31 -6.86
CA ARG A 50 -13.49 3.25 -5.82
C ARG A 50 -13.77 2.10 -4.84
N THR A 51 -14.96 2.00 -4.30
CA THR A 51 -15.36 0.95 -3.36
C THR A 51 -15.29 -0.44 -4.00
N GLN A 52 -15.75 -0.56 -5.24
CA GLN A 52 -15.67 -1.81 -5.98
C GLN A 52 -14.21 -2.24 -6.21
N SER A 53 -13.34 -1.33 -6.65
CA SER A 53 -11.92 -1.62 -6.86
C SER A 53 -11.22 -2.04 -5.56
N GLN A 54 -11.60 -1.45 -4.42
CA GLN A 54 -11.09 -1.86 -3.11
C GLN A 54 -11.54 -3.28 -2.76
N ALA A 55 -12.82 -3.56 -2.88
CA ALA A 55 -13.36 -4.88 -2.57
C ALA A 55 -12.73 -5.98 -3.45
N GLU A 56 -12.49 -5.68 -4.74
CA GLU A 56 -11.81 -6.59 -5.66
C GLU A 56 -10.34 -6.82 -5.24
N ALA A 57 -9.62 -5.78 -4.83
CA ALA A 57 -8.24 -5.88 -4.37
C ALA A 57 -8.14 -6.65 -3.04
N GLU A 58 -9.03 -6.38 -2.08
CA GLU A 58 -9.12 -7.15 -0.82
C GLU A 58 -9.44 -8.62 -1.09
N GLY A 59 -10.39 -8.90 -1.98
CA GLY A 59 -10.73 -10.25 -2.42
C GLY A 59 -9.54 -10.96 -3.06
N ALA A 60 -8.73 -10.26 -3.87
CA ALA A 60 -7.53 -10.82 -4.48
C ALA A 60 -6.48 -11.20 -3.42
N ILE A 61 -6.30 -10.39 -2.37
CA ILE A 61 -5.43 -10.73 -1.24
C ILE A 61 -5.93 -11.98 -0.53
N HIS A 62 -7.22 -12.10 -0.26
CA HIS A 62 -7.77 -13.30 0.39
C HIS A 62 -7.56 -14.58 -0.46
N VAL A 63 -7.68 -14.48 -1.78
CA VAL A 63 -7.34 -15.61 -2.68
C VAL A 63 -5.87 -15.96 -2.59
N ALA A 64 -4.99 -14.96 -2.53
CA ALA A 64 -3.55 -15.18 -2.37
C ALA A 64 -3.22 -15.85 -1.02
N ILE A 65 -3.87 -15.42 0.08
CA ILE A 65 -3.74 -16.06 1.40
C ILE A 65 -4.19 -17.52 1.35
N PHE A 66 -5.33 -17.80 0.72
CA PHE A 66 -5.83 -19.15 0.57
C PHE A 66 -4.82 -20.06 -0.15
N ASN A 67 -4.23 -19.58 -1.23
CA ASN A 67 -3.22 -20.32 -1.98
C ASN A 67 -1.92 -20.53 -1.17
N LEU A 68 -1.52 -19.54 -0.35
CA LEU A 68 -0.38 -19.67 0.57
C LEU A 68 -0.64 -20.74 1.64
N VAL A 69 -1.83 -20.74 2.23
CA VAL A 69 -2.22 -21.73 3.26
C VAL A 69 -2.23 -23.14 2.69
N ASN A 70 -2.69 -23.31 1.45
CA ASN A 70 -2.72 -24.61 0.76
C ASN A 70 -1.36 -25.07 0.21
N ASN A 71 -0.26 -24.40 0.56
CA ASN A 71 1.11 -24.71 0.14
C ASN A 71 1.36 -24.67 -1.39
N GLU A 72 0.48 -24.06 -2.18
CA GLU A 72 0.69 -23.95 -3.63
C GLU A 72 1.91 -23.10 -3.99
N PHE A 73 2.28 -22.13 -3.14
CA PHE A 73 3.40 -21.21 -3.32
C PHE A 73 4.53 -21.36 -2.30
N ALA A 74 4.30 -22.03 -1.17
CA ALA A 74 5.20 -21.99 -0.01
C ALA A 74 6.63 -22.54 -0.27
N THR A 75 6.84 -23.26 -1.38
CA THR A 75 8.13 -23.92 -1.67
C THR A 75 8.92 -23.27 -2.80
N LYS A 76 8.40 -22.21 -3.46
CA LYS A 76 8.99 -21.69 -4.72
C LYS A 76 9.03 -20.16 -4.82
N LEU A 77 8.86 -19.42 -3.71
CA LEU A 77 8.93 -17.95 -3.78
C LEU A 77 10.33 -17.49 -4.19
N ASN A 78 10.40 -16.78 -5.29
CA ASN A 78 11.63 -16.18 -5.82
C ASN A 78 12.00 -14.89 -5.06
N GLU A 79 13.24 -14.41 -5.23
CA GLU A 79 13.72 -13.16 -4.59
C GLU A 79 12.88 -11.91 -4.93
N ASN A 80 12.26 -11.90 -6.11
CA ASN A 80 11.40 -10.83 -6.59
C ASN A 80 9.91 -11.05 -6.24
N GLY A 81 9.62 -12.09 -5.46
CA GLY A 81 8.26 -12.53 -5.17
C GLY A 81 7.62 -13.27 -6.34
N ASP A 82 6.54 -13.97 -6.05
CA ASP A 82 5.69 -14.58 -7.06
C ASP A 82 4.51 -13.68 -7.37
N LYS A 83 4.13 -13.65 -8.65
CA LYS A 83 3.00 -12.89 -9.13
C LYS A 83 1.83 -13.83 -9.42
N LEU A 84 0.75 -13.63 -8.67
CA LEU A 84 -0.51 -14.33 -8.85
C LEU A 84 -1.48 -13.44 -9.61
N GLN A 85 -2.05 -13.92 -10.70
CA GLN A 85 -3.16 -13.24 -11.37
C GLN A 85 -4.49 -13.79 -10.87
N VAL A 86 -5.23 -12.95 -10.16
CA VAL A 86 -6.58 -13.26 -9.67
C VAL A 86 -7.60 -12.62 -10.62
N LYS A 87 -8.59 -13.38 -11.05
CA LYS A 87 -9.64 -12.91 -11.95
C LYS A 87 -10.91 -12.61 -11.17
N PHE A 88 -11.36 -11.35 -11.22
CA PHE A 88 -12.67 -10.93 -10.73
C PHE A 88 -13.50 -10.39 -11.89
N GLY A 89 -14.57 -11.11 -12.26
CA GLY A 89 -15.37 -10.76 -13.43
C GLY A 89 -14.50 -10.67 -14.69
N ASN A 90 -14.43 -9.51 -15.29
CA ASN A 90 -13.61 -9.23 -16.49
C ASN A 90 -12.23 -8.62 -16.16
N GLN A 91 -11.94 -8.33 -14.89
CA GLN A 91 -10.68 -7.74 -14.49
C GLN A 91 -9.69 -8.81 -14.03
N LYS A 92 -8.41 -8.57 -14.35
CA LYS A 92 -7.28 -9.36 -13.84
C LYS A 92 -6.51 -8.50 -12.87
N ILE A 93 -6.39 -8.96 -11.64
CA ILE A 93 -5.67 -8.28 -10.57
C ILE A 93 -4.38 -9.03 -10.33
N GLU A 94 -3.26 -8.33 -10.41
CA GLU A 94 -1.95 -8.88 -10.10
C GLU A 94 -1.69 -8.73 -8.60
N VAL A 95 -1.43 -9.85 -7.94
CA VAL A 95 -1.03 -9.92 -6.53
C VAL A 95 0.43 -10.34 -6.47
N THR A 96 1.26 -9.54 -5.83
CA THR A 96 2.66 -9.88 -5.58
C THR A 96 2.81 -10.46 -4.18
N ILE A 97 3.43 -11.62 -4.06
CA ILE A 97 3.65 -12.34 -2.82
C ILE A 97 5.15 -12.44 -2.58
N ASN A 98 5.64 -11.90 -1.47
CA ASN A 98 7.05 -12.00 -1.07
C ASN A 98 7.17 -12.64 0.31
N ASN A 99 8.23 -13.40 0.55
CA ASN A 99 8.58 -13.82 1.90
C ASN A 99 9.22 -12.63 2.65
N ALA A 100 8.60 -12.21 3.75
CA ALA A 100 9.12 -11.09 4.55
C ALA A 100 10.48 -11.41 5.18
N CYS A 101 10.79 -12.70 5.41
CA CYS A 101 12.05 -13.14 5.98
C CYS A 101 13.19 -13.29 4.94
N GLY A 102 12.96 -12.94 3.70
CA GLY A 102 14.02 -12.75 2.70
C GLY A 102 14.81 -11.44 2.88
N ARG A 103 14.52 -10.65 3.93
CA ARG A 103 15.19 -9.41 4.29
C ARG A 103 15.70 -9.47 5.73
N TRP A 104 16.71 -8.66 6.03
CA TRP A 104 17.23 -8.56 7.38
C TRP A 104 16.25 -7.81 8.31
N ASP A 105 15.89 -8.42 9.45
CA ASP A 105 14.98 -7.78 10.41
C ASP A 105 15.72 -6.73 11.24
N ILE A 106 15.17 -5.49 11.26
CA ILE A 106 15.85 -4.37 11.94
C ILE A 106 15.90 -4.58 13.46
N ASN A 107 14.88 -5.19 14.06
CA ASN A 107 14.80 -5.37 15.50
C ASN A 107 15.46 -6.66 15.98
N GLU A 108 15.29 -7.76 15.24
CA GLU A 108 15.70 -9.11 15.69
C GLU A 108 16.89 -9.67 14.88
N GLY A 109 17.17 -9.12 13.70
CA GLY A 109 18.18 -9.68 12.80
C GLY A 109 19.59 -9.74 13.40
N ASP A 110 20.33 -10.81 13.05
CA ASP A 110 21.72 -11.00 13.49
C ASP A 110 22.61 -9.85 12.99
N LEU A 111 23.36 -9.24 13.90
CA LEU A 111 24.24 -8.11 13.59
C LEU A 111 25.45 -8.52 12.73
N ASN A 112 25.86 -9.79 12.76
CA ASN A 112 26.92 -10.28 11.89
C ASN A 112 26.43 -10.29 10.42
N ILE A 113 25.15 -10.56 10.19
CA ILE A 113 24.53 -10.44 8.85
C ILE A 113 24.49 -8.98 8.42
N LEU A 114 24.15 -8.05 9.33
CA LEU A 114 24.18 -6.62 9.04
C LEU A 114 25.59 -6.15 8.66
N ASP A 115 26.61 -6.57 9.41
CA ASP A 115 28.02 -6.26 9.14
C ASP A 115 28.45 -6.73 7.75
N ALA A 116 28.15 -8.00 7.43
CA ALA A 116 28.39 -8.58 6.13
C ALA A 116 27.65 -7.84 5.00
N LEU A 117 26.39 -7.47 5.23
CA LEU A 117 25.56 -6.73 4.27
C LEU A 117 26.12 -5.32 4.02
N LEU A 118 26.51 -4.60 5.07
CA LEU A 118 27.10 -3.27 4.94
C LEU A 118 28.41 -3.30 4.18
N THR A 119 29.25 -4.32 4.43
CA THR A 119 30.49 -4.56 3.67
C THR A 119 30.20 -4.82 2.19
N GLU A 120 29.20 -5.65 1.87
CA GLU A 120 28.77 -5.92 0.47
C GLU A 120 28.17 -4.68 -0.20
N LEU A 121 27.51 -3.82 0.56
CA LEU A 121 27.01 -2.52 0.07
C LEU A 121 28.11 -1.47 -0.16
N GLY A 122 29.36 -1.78 0.19
CA GLY A 122 30.52 -0.93 -0.03
C GLY A 122 30.83 0.03 1.11
N SER A 123 30.34 -0.21 2.33
CA SER A 123 30.72 0.55 3.51
C SER A 123 32.03 0.05 4.08
N ALA A 124 33.08 0.89 4.07
CA ALA A 124 34.38 0.54 4.67
C ALA A 124 34.34 0.73 6.21
N GLU A 125 33.59 1.72 6.69
CA GLU A 125 33.47 2.01 8.12
C GLU A 125 31.99 2.10 8.49
N HIS A 126 31.51 1.16 9.31
CA HIS A 126 30.11 1.10 9.74
C HIS A 126 29.91 0.66 11.18
N THR A 127 31.00 0.56 11.96
CA THR A 127 30.94 0.17 13.38
C THR A 127 30.04 1.11 14.20
N GLY A 128 30.16 2.44 13.95
CA GLY A 128 29.33 3.44 14.62
C GLY A 128 27.84 3.29 14.29
N PHE A 129 27.52 2.88 13.07
CA PHE A 129 26.13 2.59 12.65
C PHE A 129 25.59 1.35 13.37
N ILE A 130 26.36 0.26 13.43
CA ILE A 130 25.96 -0.98 14.14
C ILE A 130 25.69 -0.69 15.62
N GLU A 131 26.55 0.10 16.26
CA GLU A 131 26.34 0.52 17.66
C GLU A 131 25.09 1.41 17.81
N GLY A 132 24.79 2.24 16.83
CA GLY A 132 23.55 3.02 16.75
C GLY A 132 22.32 2.12 16.66
N ILE A 133 22.36 1.08 15.83
CA ILE A 133 21.29 0.06 15.73
C ILE A 133 21.09 -0.67 17.06
N LYS A 134 22.19 -1.11 17.73
CA LYS A 134 22.10 -1.77 19.05
C LYS A 134 21.43 -0.87 20.09
N LYS A 135 21.80 0.40 20.14
CA LYS A 135 21.20 1.38 21.05
C LYS A 135 19.71 1.60 20.77
N ALA A 136 19.34 1.72 19.49
CA ALA A 136 17.94 1.92 19.09
C ALA A 136 17.08 0.68 19.42
N ARG A 137 17.59 -0.53 19.21
CA ARG A 137 16.92 -1.79 19.60
C ARG A 137 16.69 -1.90 21.10
N ALA A 138 17.61 -1.37 21.91
CA ALA A 138 17.51 -1.40 23.39
C ALA A 138 16.46 -0.42 23.94
N MET A 139 15.91 0.47 23.12
CA MET A 139 14.81 1.34 23.52
C MET A 139 13.51 0.55 23.68
N PRO A 140 12.58 0.96 24.57
CA PRO A 140 11.37 0.19 24.88
C PRO A 140 10.51 -0.21 23.67
N ASN A 141 10.55 0.58 22.59
CA ASN A 141 9.75 0.33 21.39
C ASN A 141 10.58 -0.14 20.18
N GLY A 142 11.92 -0.20 20.29
CA GLY A 142 12.77 -0.50 19.15
C GLY A 142 12.49 0.38 17.93
N PHE A 143 12.70 -0.16 16.73
CA PHE A 143 12.31 0.48 15.49
C PHE A 143 10.83 0.22 15.17
N GLN A 144 10.08 1.28 14.86
CA GLN A 144 8.67 1.24 14.49
C GLN A 144 8.46 1.41 12.97
N SER A 145 9.49 1.89 12.27
CA SER A 145 9.48 2.06 10.81
C SER A 145 10.87 1.78 10.25
N THR A 146 10.93 1.16 9.07
CA THR A 146 12.19 0.95 8.34
C THR A 146 12.91 2.26 8.06
N ASN A 147 12.16 3.35 7.82
CA ASN A 147 12.74 4.67 7.56
C ASN A 147 13.52 5.26 8.75
N GLN A 148 13.29 4.80 9.98
CA GLN A 148 14.05 5.24 11.15
C GLN A 148 15.54 4.87 11.04
N ILE A 149 15.90 3.88 10.20
CA ILE A 149 17.29 3.52 9.93
C ILE A 149 18.08 4.68 9.30
N LEU A 150 17.40 5.58 8.59
CA LEU A 150 18.01 6.77 7.98
C LEU A 150 18.52 7.76 9.02
N SER A 151 17.91 7.82 10.20
CA SER A 151 18.30 8.71 11.28
C SER A 151 19.49 8.19 12.12
N VAL A 152 19.84 6.90 12.00
CA VAL A 152 20.97 6.31 12.71
C VAL A 152 22.28 6.87 12.14
N PRO A 153 23.18 7.46 12.95
CA PRO A 153 24.44 8.02 12.47
C PRO A 153 25.45 6.92 12.08
N GLY A 154 26.56 7.31 11.44
CA GLY A 154 27.68 6.41 11.16
C GLY A 154 27.62 5.67 9.83
N LEU A 155 26.74 6.09 8.90
CA LEU A 155 26.66 5.52 7.56
C LEU A 155 26.31 6.62 6.53
N GLN A 156 26.86 6.53 5.31
CA GLN A 156 26.56 7.44 4.21
C GLN A 156 25.10 7.31 3.76
N ALA A 157 24.50 8.44 3.35
CA ALA A 157 23.08 8.47 2.99
C ALA A 157 22.73 7.52 1.83
N GLU A 158 23.61 7.42 0.84
CA GLU A 158 23.43 6.52 -0.31
C GLU A 158 23.38 5.04 0.11
N ILE A 159 24.28 4.62 1.01
CA ILE A 159 24.31 3.26 1.53
C ILE A 159 23.05 2.98 2.37
N LYS A 160 22.60 3.97 3.18
CA LYS A 160 21.34 3.85 3.94
C LYS A 160 20.15 3.64 3.03
N GLN A 161 20.06 4.36 1.90
CA GLN A 161 18.98 4.19 0.92
C GLN A 161 19.00 2.79 0.29
N ARG A 162 20.18 2.27 -0.05
CA ARG A 162 20.33 0.91 -0.55
C ARG A 162 19.95 -0.13 0.51
N LEU A 163 20.35 0.10 1.76
CA LEU A 163 20.03 -0.75 2.90
C LEU A 163 18.52 -0.85 3.15
N LEU A 164 17.74 0.23 2.91
CA LEU A 164 16.26 0.20 3.07
C LEU A 164 15.58 -0.90 2.23
N ASN A 165 16.15 -1.26 1.09
CA ASN A 165 15.60 -2.33 0.24
C ASN A 165 15.87 -3.73 0.80
N GLU A 166 16.85 -3.85 1.70
CA GLU A 166 17.33 -5.12 2.26
C GLU A 166 16.77 -5.40 3.66
N VAL A 167 15.98 -4.47 4.23
CA VAL A 167 15.52 -4.55 5.62
C VAL A 167 14.01 -4.72 5.74
N THR A 168 13.59 -5.29 6.87
CA THR A 168 12.19 -5.49 7.25
C THR A 168 12.00 -5.26 8.74
N LEU A 169 10.76 -5.10 9.18
CA LEU A 169 10.32 -5.11 10.58
C LEU A 169 9.43 -6.32 10.89
N GLN A 170 9.13 -7.13 9.90
CA GLN A 170 8.03 -8.08 9.98
C GLN A 170 8.49 -9.53 10.12
N CYS A 171 9.77 -9.84 9.89
CA CYS A 171 10.25 -11.23 10.01
C CYS A 171 10.28 -11.71 11.47
N ARG A 172 10.60 -10.82 12.42
CA ARG A 172 10.71 -11.14 13.86
C ARG A 172 11.64 -12.33 14.13
N SER A 173 12.72 -12.42 13.37
CA SER A 173 13.70 -13.48 13.44
C SER A 173 15.11 -12.96 13.21
N ASP A 174 16.09 -13.61 13.85
CA ASP A 174 17.52 -13.40 13.59
C ASP A 174 17.99 -14.11 12.31
N ALA A 175 17.16 -15.01 11.77
CA ALA A 175 17.46 -15.81 10.59
C ALA A 175 16.87 -15.18 9.32
N ILE A 176 17.48 -15.53 8.17
CA ILE A 176 17.06 -15.08 6.83
C ILE A 176 16.74 -16.29 5.97
N ASP A 177 15.63 -16.22 5.25
CA ASP A 177 15.32 -17.17 4.20
C ASP A 177 16.18 -16.89 2.95
N LYS A 178 17.20 -17.70 2.74
CA LYS A 178 18.14 -17.56 1.62
C LYS A 178 17.49 -17.66 0.25
N PHE A 179 16.39 -18.39 0.13
CA PHE A 179 15.71 -18.59 -1.16
C PHE A 179 14.99 -17.32 -1.62
N SER A 180 14.42 -16.59 -0.66
CA SER A 180 13.71 -15.35 -0.91
C SER A 180 14.59 -14.10 -0.74
N ALA A 181 15.83 -14.25 -0.29
CA ALA A 181 16.75 -13.13 -0.08
C ALA A 181 17.19 -12.53 -1.41
N SER A 182 17.45 -11.22 -1.42
CA SER A 182 18.03 -10.51 -2.55
C SER A 182 19.40 -11.10 -2.94
N SER A 183 19.80 -10.86 -4.17
CA SER A 183 21.14 -11.26 -4.63
C SER A 183 22.26 -10.63 -3.82
N THR A 184 22.07 -9.39 -3.35
CA THR A 184 23.01 -8.66 -2.48
C THR A 184 23.15 -9.34 -1.13
N LEU A 185 22.02 -9.61 -0.48
CA LEU A 185 22.01 -10.25 0.84
C LEU A 185 22.55 -11.69 0.79
N ARG A 186 22.21 -12.45 -0.26
CA ARG A 186 22.77 -13.79 -0.50
C ARG A 186 24.29 -13.77 -0.68
N ARG A 187 24.83 -12.78 -1.43
CA ARG A 187 26.29 -12.63 -1.58
C ARG A 187 26.96 -12.31 -0.27
N ALA A 188 26.38 -11.37 0.51
CA ALA A 188 26.88 -11.03 1.83
C ALA A 188 26.97 -12.25 2.75
N ILE A 189 25.88 -13.02 2.85
CA ILE A 189 25.84 -14.24 3.67
C ILE A 189 26.87 -15.27 3.18
N LYS A 190 26.94 -15.53 1.87
CA LYS A 190 27.87 -16.53 1.31
C LYS A 190 29.33 -16.14 1.51
N LYS A 191 29.67 -14.85 1.39
CA LYS A 191 31.04 -14.35 1.39
C LYS A 191 31.62 -14.21 2.81
N PHE A 192 30.79 -13.80 3.77
CA PHE A 192 31.23 -13.37 5.10
C PHE A 192 30.77 -14.30 6.23
N LEU A 193 29.78 -15.17 5.99
CA LEU A 193 29.21 -16.05 6.99
C LEU A 193 29.29 -17.51 6.50
N ASP A 194 30.48 -18.07 6.57
CA ASP A 194 30.70 -19.47 6.18
C ASP A 194 29.87 -20.42 7.07
N GLY A 195 29.18 -21.38 6.42
CA GLY A 195 28.35 -22.35 7.15
C GLY A 195 27.01 -21.81 7.68
N TYR A 196 26.60 -20.59 7.34
CA TYR A 196 25.29 -20.07 7.77
C TYR A 196 24.15 -20.98 7.27
N ASN A 197 23.42 -21.58 8.22
CA ASN A 197 22.34 -22.53 7.95
C ASN A 197 21.11 -22.32 8.85
N LYS A 198 20.85 -21.08 9.27
CA LYS A 198 19.65 -20.75 10.02
C LYS A 198 18.49 -20.52 9.05
N PHE A 199 17.31 -21.02 9.40
CA PHE A 199 16.05 -20.77 8.71
C PHE A 199 15.09 -20.06 9.66
N PRO A 200 14.33 -19.07 9.18
CA PRO A 200 13.29 -18.43 10.00
C PRO A 200 12.26 -19.46 10.44
N PRO A 201 11.93 -19.53 11.73
CA PRO A 201 10.89 -20.44 12.23
C PRO A 201 9.49 -20.00 11.78
N GLN A 202 9.34 -18.72 11.42
CA GLN A 202 8.05 -18.12 11.06
C GLN A 202 7.92 -18.00 9.56
N ARG A 203 6.72 -18.31 9.05
CA ARG A 203 6.35 -18.16 7.63
C ARG A 203 5.56 -16.88 7.47
N ILE A 204 6.26 -15.75 7.34
CA ILE A 204 5.64 -14.43 7.19
C ILE A 204 5.76 -13.96 5.74
N TYR A 205 4.62 -13.66 5.15
CA TYR A 205 4.52 -13.23 3.77
C TYR A 205 3.98 -11.79 3.69
N SER A 206 4.52 -11.04 2.76
CA SER A 206 4.01 -9.76 2.32
C SER A 206 3.19 -10.00 1.06
N VAL A 207 1.92 -9.63 1.08
CA VAL A 207 1.00 -9.75 -0.04
C VAL A 207 0.59 -8.35 -0.45
N ALA A 208 0.87 -7.97 -1.68
CA ALA A 208 0.60 -6.64 -2.19
C ALA A 208 -0.21 -6.68 -3.49
N VAL A 209 -1.21 -5.83 -3.58
CA VAL A 209 -1.97 -5.56 -4.79
C VAL A 209 -1.69 -4.14 -5.22
N SER A 210 -1.18 -3.96 -6.43
CA SER A 210 -1.07 -2.65 -7.07
C SER A 210 -2.10 -2.56 -8.20
N ASN A 211 -3.12 -1.75 -8.02
CA ASN A 211 -4.12 -1.53 -9.06
C ASN A 211 -3.86 -0.18 -9.72
N ALA A 212 -3.02 -0.18 -10.74
CA ALA A 212 -2.48 1.02 -11.39
C ALA A 212 -3.29 1.47 -12.62
N LYS A 213 -4.60 1.23 -12.71
CA LYS A 213 -5.33 1.56 -13.93
C LYS A 213 -6.64 2.33 -13.69
N GLY A 214 -6.55 3.65 -13.71
CA GLY A 214 -7.68 4.55 -13.88
C GLY A 214 -7.75 5.69 -12.86
N PRO A 215 -8.35 6.84 -13.21
CA PRO A 215 -8.58 7.93 -12.28
C PRO A 215 -9.55 7.48 -11.17
N GLY A 216 -9.14 7.60 -9.93
CA GLY A 216 -9.92 7.21 -8.74
C GLY A 216 -9.68 5.80 -8.22
N THR A 217 -8.71 5.04 -8.77
CA THR A 217 -8.33 3.72 -8.28
C THR A 217 -7.28 3.81 -7.16
N TYR A 218 -7.36 2.86 -6.18
CA TYR A 218 -6.38 2.75 -5.11
C TYR A 218 -4.99 2.60 -5.62
N SER A 219 -4.07 3.21 -4.94
CA SER A 219 -2.66 3.09 -5.22
C SER A 219 -2.13 1.70 -4.87
N SER A 220 -2.40 1.17 -3.69
CA SER A 220 -2.00 -0.19 -3.33
C SER A 220 -2.63 -0.67 -2.00
N ILE A 221 -2.88 -1.97 -1.90
CA ILE A 221 -3.15 -2.63 -0.62
C ILE A 221 -1.99 -3.55 -0.30
N HIS A 222 -1.51 -3.50 0.93
CA HIS A 222 -0.37 -4.27 1.40
C HIS A 222 -0.72 -4.96 2.72
N ALA A 223 -0.57 -6.27 2.78
CA ALA A 223 -0.81 -7.06 3.97
C ALA A 223 0.42 -7.88 4.35
N TYR A 224 0.71 -7.99 5.65
CA TYR A 224 1.66 -8.95 6.20
C TYR A 224 0.90 -10.07 6.90
N ILE A 225 1.24 -11.31 6.57
CA ILE A 225 0.49 -12.49 6.96
C ILE A 225 1.45 -13.54 7.48
N GLU A 226 1.18 -14.06 8.65
CA GLU A 226 1.87 -15.20 9.25
C GLU A 226 1.04 -16.46 8.99
N ILE A 227 1.65 -17.46 8.38
CA ILE A 227 1.04 -18.80 8.23
C ILE A 227 1.32 -19.61 9.47
N LEU A 228 0.26 -20.11 10.08
CA LEU A 228 0.31 -20.90 11.32
C LEU A 228 0.10 -22.39 11.01
N GLU A 229 0.71 -23.25 11.81
CA GLU A 229 0.50 -24.72 11.72
C GLU A 229 -0.78 -25.18 12.44
N ASN A 230 -1.72 -24.27 12.65
CA ASN A 230 -2.99 -24.56 13.33
C ASN A 230 -4.13 -24.64 12.30
N PRO A 231 -4.77 -25.83 12.12
CA PRO A 231 -5.85 -26.01 11.14
C PRO A 231 -7.09 -25.13 11.40
N GLU A 232 -7.37 -24.78 12.67
CA GLU A 232 -8.51 -23.93 13.04
C GLU A 232 -8.24 -22.45 12.75
N LYS A 233 -6.95 -22.05 12.78
CA LYS A 233 -6.48 -20.68 12.48
C LYS A 233 -5.24 -20.76 11.64
N PRO A 234 -5.36 -21.04 10.34
CA PRO A 234 -4.22 -21.34 9.49
C PRO A 234 -3.35 -20.12 9.18
N PHE A 235 -3.84 -18.92 9.44
CA PHE A 235 -3.09 -17.69 9.26
C PHE A 235 -3.48 -16.61 10.26
N LYS A 236 -2.60 -15.61 10.39
CA LYS A 236 -2.82 -14.38 11.16
C LYS A 236 -2.39 -13.19 10.32
N ILE A 237 -3.24 -12.18 10.21
CA ILE A 237 -2.88 -10.90 9.61
C ILE A 237 -2.11 -10.09 10.68
N ILE A 238 -0.86 -9.74 10.36
CA ILE A 238 0.03 -8.98 11.25
C ILE A 238 -0.20 -7.48 11.03
N ASP A 239 -0.30 -7.09 9.77
CA ASP A 239 -0.43 -5.68 9.36
C ASP A 239 -1.26 -5.59 8.08
N TRP A 240 -2.05 -4.53 7.96
CA TRP A 240 -2.91 -4.28 6.80
C TRP A 240 -2.90 -2.79 6.49
N LYS A 241 -2.39 -2.43 5.32
CA LYS A 241 -2.27 -1.04 4.88
C LYS A 241 -2.96 -0.82 3.55
N VAL A 242 -3.79 0.20 3.51
CA VAL A 242 -4.36 0.73 2.27
C VAL A 242 -3.67 2.07 2.01
N ASN A 243 -2.88 2.16 0.95
CA ASN A 243 -2.25 3.40 0.54
C ASN A 243 -3.14 4.05 -0.53
N GLU A 244 -3.59 5.25 -0.26
CA GLU A 244 -4.42 6.07 -1.15
C GLU A 244 -3.59 6.83 -2.19
#